data_121aca6b4a6a80b605c201942cce1a3b
#
_entry.id   121aca6b4a6a80b605c201942cce1a3b
#
_cell.length_a   1.000
_cell.length_b   1.000
_cell.length_c   1.000
_cell.angle_alpha   90.00
_cell.angle_beta   90.00
_cell.angle_gamma   90.00
#
_symmetry.space_group_name_H-M   'P 1'
#
loop_
_entity.id
_entity.type
_entity.pdbx_description
1 polymer ?
#
loop_
_entity_poly.entity_id
_entity_poly.type
_entity_poly.pdbx_seq_one_letter_code
_entity_poly.pdbx_strand_id
1 'polypeptide(L)'
;MQVRIFVAVALSSALLAACGGSSNSSRAVPVNPATNNNGSPATGVITARFDPTNGVLPFPTNLLLSGTRDLTLNIPVVDPNNFGDPKVALNALDGFSTVSPMTTSFSVAPKVSTLIAGQTVRVFEVTLTGTGGGVTGIVRELQATADFVVAPTSSDSSGRTLAIVPTKPLKQLTSYMVVLTSGITDAAGNDVTPDQTYFLTKRTTALCVGGVSQEPLLPNATACALEPLRQLTGSQEAAAGAAGIAKDKIVVSWVATTQAITPVLQALQNRTAQSAPPATVIAPTGLTLGSLGVGLPPVADIYIGSLEVPYYLGVPTQANPTAALTGFWRAAPGAYVPPFAGALDPTSTFVTFANPFPVVTTAQKVPMVLTIPNASSGRTKPAAGWPIVIYQHGITRDRSDAFAIATTMAAQGYAVVAIDIPLHGITNPANPLFVGNTPLAGLGVRERTFNMDLVNNSTGAAGPDGIIDTSGNAFINLSSLLTSRDNIRQAETDLSTLTRAIPTMRYSGPADFDGSRIGFV
;
A
#
# COMPACT_ATOMS: atom_id res chain seq x y z
N MET A 1 -23.61 -13.10 20.13
CA MET A 1 -22.36 -12.83 19.37
C MET A 1 -21.96 -11.34 19.43
N GLN A 2 -22.21 -10.65 20.56
CA GLN A 2 -22.03 -9.19 20.71
C GLN A 2 -21.01 -8.78 21.80
N VAL A 3 -20.20 -9.68 22.34
CA VAL A 3 -19.34 -9.41 23.51
C VAL A 3 -17.88 -9.05 23.12
N ARG A 4 -17.50 -9.16 21.84
CA ARG A 4 -16.07 -9.03 21.42
C ARG A 4 -15.60 -7.61 21.06
N ILE A 5 -16.47 -6.60 21.03
CA ILE A 5 -16.17 -5.29 20.44
C ILE A 5 -15.66 -4.25 21.47
N PHE A 6 -15.88 -4.44 22.76
CA PHE A 6 -15.51 -3.45 23.79
C PHE A 6 -14.09 -3.53 24.34
N VAL A 7 -13.33 -4.57 24.01
CA VAL A 7 -12.05 -4.87 24.66
C VAL A 7 -10.87 -4.07 24.10
N ALA A 8 -10.89 -3.68 22.84
CA ALA A 8 -9.73 -3.02 22.20
C ALA A 8 -9.58 -1.53 22.55
N VAL A 9 -10.70 -0.81 22.71
CA VAL A 9 -10.67 0.60 23.16
C VAL A 9 -10.28 0.69 24.64
N ALA A 10 -10.63 -0.31 25.46
CA ALA A 10 -10.21 -0.41 26.85
C ALA A 10 -8.73 -0.76 27.02
N LEU A 11 -8.09 -1.44 26.04
CA LEU A 11 -6.66 -1.73 26.11
C LEU A 11 -5.78 -0.46 26.03
N SER A 12 -6.14 0.48 25.16
CA SER A 12 -5.37 1.72 25.00
C SER A 12 -5.55 2.71 26.16
N SER A 13 -6.71 2.72 26.82
CA SER A 13 -6.97 3.67 27.93
C SER A 13 -6.70 3.10 29.32
N ALA A 14 -6.88 1.80 29.53
CA ALA A 14 -6.60 1.17 30.83
C ALA A 14 -5.10 0.94 31.10
N LEU A 15 -4.30 0.76 30.04
CA LEU A 15 -2.85 0.60 30.15
C LEU A 15 -2.12 1.93 30.46
N LEU A 16 -2.69 3.08 30.12
CA LEU A 16 -2.14 4.40 30.43
C LEU A 16 -2.40 4.86 31.88
N ALA A 17 -3.39 4.28 32.57
CA ALA A 17 -3.72 4.67 33.96
C ALA A 17 -2.95 3.88 35.03
N ALA A 18 -2.26 2.82 34.70
CA ALA A 18 -1.56 1.95 35.66
C ALA A 18 -0.10 2.36 35.97
N CYS A 19 0.45 3.36 35.29
CA CYS A 19 1.86 3.79 35.46
C CYS A 19 2.08 5.05 36.29
N GLY A 20 1.15 5.44 37.14
CA GLY A 20 1.25 6.58 38.05
C GLY A 20 1.52 6.18 39.50
N GLY A 21 2.64 5.55 39.81
CA GLY A 21 3.01 5.22 41.18
C GLY A 21 4.50 4.88 41.28
N SER A 22 5.31 5.88 41.66
CA SER A 22 6.70 5.66 41.99
C SER A 22 6.83 4.81 43.28
N SER A 23 7.30 3.59 43.15
CA SER A 23 8.03 2.92 44.23
C SER A 23 8.97 1.91 43.62
N ASN A 24 10.28 2.16 43.82
CA ASN A 24 11.35 1.21 43.56
C ASN A 24 11.11 -0.07 44.38
N SER A 25 10.56 -1.08 43.76
CA SER A 25 10.74 -2.46 44.16
C SER A 25 10.91 -3.29 42.90
N SER A 26 12.16 -3.42 42.47
CA SER A 26 12.62 -4.46 41.57
C SER A 26 12.40 -5.82 42.24
N ARG A 27 11.17 -6.33 42.16
CA ARG A 27 10.89 -7.71 42.47
C ARG A 27 11.08 -8.45 41.16
N ALA A 28 12.19 -9.16 41.07
CA ALA A 28 12.45 -10.08 39.94
C ALA A 28 11.26 -11.05 39.82
N VAL A 29 10.53 -10.96 38.71
CA VAL A 29 9.63 -12.04 38.28
C VAL A 29 10.51 -13.28 38.15
N PRO A 30 10.09 -14.49 38.55
CA PRO A 30 10.86 -15.69 38.35
C PRO A 30 11.05 -15.89 36.83
N VAL A 31 12.17 -15.42 36.33
CA VAL A 31 12.65 -15.76 35.01
C VAL A 31 13.05 -17.22 35.11
N ASN A 32 12.55 -18.07 34.23
CA ASN A 32 13.10 -19.40 34.06
C ASN A 32 14.62 -19.22 33.97
N PRO A 33 15.43 -19.81 34.83
CA PRO A 33 16.87 -19.56 34.84
C PRO A 33 17.41 -19.90 33.46
N ALA A 34 17.72 -18.87 32.68
CA ALA A 34 18.34 -19.06 31.39
C ALA A 34 19.71 -19.66 31.63
N THR A 35 19.98 -20.81 31.05
CA THR A 35 21.32 -21.38 30.97
C THR A 35 21.92 -20.94 29.65
N ASN A 36 23.21 -20.61 29.64
CA ASN A 36 23.95 -20.41 28.41
C ASN A 36 24.15 -21.77 27.70
N ASN A 37 24.53 -21.73 26.40
CA ASN A 37 24.66 -22.93 25.57
C ASN A 37 25.72 -23.94 26.04
N ASN A 38 26.53 -23.62 27.05
CA ASN A 38 27.51 -24.50 27.68
C ASN A 38 27.13 -24.97 29.10
N GLY A 39 25.85 -24.77 29.47
CA GLY A 39 25.31 -25.25 30.75
C GLY A 39 25.66 -24.39 31.97
N SER A 40 26.36 -23.26 31.79
CA SER A 40 26.64 -22.32 32.88
C SER A 40 25.45 -21.42 33.16
N PRO A 41 25.23 -20.93 34.38
CA PRO A 41 24.20 -19.92 34.67
C PRO A 41 24.38 -18.69 33.79
N ALA A 42 23.30 -18.17 33.24
CA ALA A 42 23.34 -16.95 32.43
C ALA A 42 23.77 -15.77 33.30
N THR A 43 24.78 -15.02 32.86
CA THR A 43 25.30 -13.84 33.55
C THR A 43 24.57 -12.55 33.17
N GLY A 44 23.64 -12.61 32.22
CA GLY A 44 22.80 -11.52 31.77
C GLY A 44 21.50 -12.05 31.17
N VAL A 45 20.53 -11.17 30.98
CA VAL A 45 19.23 -11.51 30.39
C VAL A 45 19.09 -10.76 29.07
N ILE A 46 19.03 -11.50 27.97
CA ILE A 46 18.55 -10.98 26.69
C ILE A 46 17.09 -11.37 26.52
N THR A 47 16.23 -10.40 26.21
CA THR A 47 14.80 -10.63 25.97
C THR A 47 14.41 -10.23 24.55
N ALA A 48 13.50 -11.01 23.92
CA ALA A 48 12.76 -10.56 22.76
C ALA A 48 11.68 -9.58 23.24
N ARG A 49 11.78 -8.30 22.87
CA ARG A 49 10.95 -7.22 23.42
C ARG A 49 9.51 -7.33 22.93
N PHE A 50 8.59 -7.28 23.88
CA PHE A 50 7.16 -7.33 23.63
C PHE A 50 6.41 -6.53 24.72
N ASP A 51 6.24 -5.24 24.48
CA ASP A 51 5.58 -4.32 25.43
C ASP A 51 4.51 -3.50 24.70
N PRO A 52 3.29 -4.03 24.57
CA PRO A 52 2.17 -3.34 23.92
C PRO A 52 1.83 -2.00 24.57
N THR A 53 2.06 -1.88 25.89
CA THR A 53 1.75 -0.66 26.66
C THR A 53 2.58 0.54 26.19
N ASN A 54 3.85 0.29 25.89
CA ASN A 54 4.79 1.30 25.41
C ASN A 54 4.97 1.26 23.88
N GLY A 55 4.11 0.54 23.16
CA GLY A 55 4.17 0.44 21.70
C GLY A 55 5.38 -0.34 21.17
N VAL A 56 6.07 -1.12 22.01
CA VAL A 56 7.21 -1.94 21.62
C VAL A 56 6.69 -3.31 21.21
N LEU A 57 6.42 -3.45 19.92
CA LEU A 57 5.86 -4.67 19.32
C LEU A 57 6.70 -5.10 18.13
N PRO A 58 6.69 -6.40 17.77
CA PRO A 58 7.07 -6.81 16.44
C PRO A 58 6.22 -6.09 15.39
N PHE A 59 6.83 -5.69 14.29
CA PHE A 59 6.13 -4.99 13.21
C PHE A 59 6.45 -5.67 11.86
N PRO A 60 5.45 -5.88 10.99
CA PRO A 60 4.02 -5.65 11.21
C PRO A 60 3.39 -6.68 12.15
N THR A 61 2.25 -6.33 12.76
CA THR A 61 1.49 -7.23 13.63
C THR A 61 -0.01 -7.01 13.53
N ASN A 62 -0.79 -8.09 13.57
CA ASN A 62 -2.26 -8.03 13.56
C ASN A 62 -2.86 -7.40 14.82
N LEU A 63 -2.07 -7.14 15.86
CA LEU A 63 -2.53 -6.35 17.01
C LEU A 63 -2.96 -4.94 16.58
N LEU A 64 -2.40 -4.41 15.49
CA LEU A 64 -2.79 -3.12 14.92
C LEU A 64 -4.12 -3.15 14.14
N LEU A 65 -4.74 -4.32 13.97
CA LEU A 65 -6.11 -4.50 13.48
C LEU A 65 -7.13 -4.58 14.63
N SER A 66 -6.67 -4.56 15.89
CA SER A 66 -7.56 -4.69 17.04
C SER A 66 -8.54 -3.53 17.12
N GLY A 67 -9.83 -3.85 17.29
CA GLY A 67 -10.91 -2.86 17.37
C GLY A 67 -11.38 -2.30 16.04
N THR A 68 -10.78 -2.68 14.92
CA THR A 68 -11.29 -2.30 13.59
C THR A 68 -12.70 -2.86 13.37
N ARG A 69 -13.50 -2.08 12.65
CA ARG A 69 -14.88 -2.47 12.26
C ARG A 69 -15.06 -2.46 10.76
N ASP A 70 -14.02 -2.11 9.99
CA ASP A 70 -14.03 -2.00 8.53
C ASP A 70 -12.89 -2.76 7.85
N LEU A 71 -12.19 -3.62 8.61
CA LEU A 71 -11.06 -4.45 8.19
C LEU A 71 -9.78 -3.65 7.87
N THR A 72 -9.72 -2.36 8.21
CA THR A 72 -8.50 -1.56 8.06
C THR A 72 -7.66 -1.57 9.34
N LEU A 73 -6.43 -1.10 9.26
CA LEU A 73 -5.59 -0.92 10.45
C LEU A 73 -6.21 0.12 11.39
N ASN A 74 -5.96 -0.03 12.69
CA ASN A 74 -6.48 0.82 13.74
C ASN A 74 -5.33 1.28 14.67
N ILE A 75 -4.37 1.98 14.07
CA ILE A 75 -3.21 2.53 14.80
C ILE A 75 -3.65 3.81 15.51
N PRO A 76 -3.38 3.96 16.80
CA PRO A 76 -3.67 5.21 17.51
C PRO A 76 -2.94 6.40 16.87
N VAL A 77 -3.68 7.45 16.54
CA VAL A 77 -3.18 8.72 15.97
C VAL A 77 -3.68 9.89 16.80
N VAL A 78 -2.90 10.97 16.83
CA VAL A 78 -3.26 12.20 17.56
C VAL A 78 -4.30 13.00 16.77
N ASP A 79 -4.07 13.17 15.48
CA ASP A 79 -4.96 13.88 14.56
C ASP A 79 -5.23 13.01 13.32
N PRO A 80 -6.45 12.46 13.17
CA PRO A 80 -6.82 11.63 12.02
C PRO A 80 -6.90 12.42 10.70
N ASN A 81 -6.85 13.75 10.74
CA ASN A 81 -6.87 14.62 9.57
C ASN A 81 -5.46 15.05 9.12
N ASN A 82 -4.44 14.68 9.86
CA ASN A 82 -3.05 14.90 9.42
C ASN A 82 -2.64 13.82 8.40
N PHE A 83 -2.99 14.02 7.13
CA PHE A 83 -2.73 13.07 6.06
C PHE A 83 -1.24 12.89 5.72
N GLY A 84 -0.37 13.74 6.23
CA GLY A 84 1.09 13.59 6.17
C GLY A 84 1.64 12.64 7.24
N ASP A 85 0.85 12.30 8.27
CA ASP A 85 1.24 11.27 9.24
C ASP A 85 1.14 9.87 8.60
N PRO A 86 2.24 9.12 8.49
CA PRO A 86 2.21 7.75 7.95
C PRO A 86 1.22 6.83 8.65
N LYS A 87 0.96 7.02 9.96
CA LYS A 87 0.00 6.21 10.71
C LYS A 87 -1.44 6.44 10.23
N VAL A 88 -1.79 7.69 9.89
CA VAL A 88 -3.09 8.03 9.31
C VAL A 88 -3.26 7.37 7.94
N ALA A 89 -2.21 7.38 7.12
CA ALA A 89 -2.23 6.71 5.83
C ALA A 89 -2.32 5.19 5.96
N LEU A 90 -1.60 4.59 6.93
CA LEU A 90 -1.67 3.16 7.22
C LEU A 90 -3.08 2.73 7.66
N ASN A 91 -3.79 3.56 8.43
CA ASN A 91 -5.17 3.26 8.87
C ASN A 91 -6.20 3.19 7.72
N ALA A 92 -5.82 3.55 6.50
CA ALA A 92 -6.63 3.33 5.30
C ALA A 92 -6.31 2.03 4.56
N LEU A 93 -5.42 1.19 5.10
CA LEU A 93 -4.98 -0.07 4.49
C LEU A 93 -5.65 -1.26 5.18
N ASP A 94 -5.96 -2.29 4.42
CA ASP A 94 -6.56 -3.55 4.87
C ASP A 94 -5.53 -4.63 5.24
N GLY A 95 -4.31 -4.23 5.51
CA GLY A 95 -3.20 -5.09 5.91
C GLY A 95 -1.84 -4.44 5.64
N PHE A 96 -0.80 -5.25 5.68
CA PHE A 96 0.59 -4.79 5.61
C PHE A 96 1.23 -5.08 4.25
N SER A 97 2.41 -4.47 4.01
CA SER A 97 3.17 -4.64 2.78
C SER A 97 3.53 -6.10 2.51
N THR A 98 3.47 -6.50 1.25
CA THR A 98 3.93 -7.83 0.80
C THR A 98 5.44 -7.92 0.58
N VAL A 99 6.15 -6.80 0.65
CA VAL A 99 7.60 -6.73 0.34
C VAL A 99 8.43 -6.13 1.47
N SER A 100 7.81 -5.46 2.44
CA SER A 100 8.54 -4.86 3.56
C SER A 100 9.05 -5.92 4.53
N PRO A 101 10.22 -5.72 5.14
CA PRO A 101 10.71 -6.59 6.21
C PRO A 101 9.75 -6.64 7.40
N MET A 102 9.67 -7.80 8.03
CA MET A 102 9.11 -7.93 9.38
C MET A 102 10.25 -7.73 10.38
N THR A 103 9.99 -6.97 11.44
CA THR A 103 11.04 -6.61 12.41
C THR A 103 10.62 -6.93 13.83
N THR A 104 11.60 -7.23 14.68
CA THR A 104 11.44 -7.30 16.13
C THR A 104 12.73 -6.86 16.80
N SER A 105 12.68 -6.49 18.06
CA SER A 105 13.84 -5.99 18.78
C SER A 105 14.14 -6.81 20.03
N PHE A 106 15.39 -6.72 20.49
CA PHE A 106 15.89 -7.38 21.69
C PHE A 106 16.36 -6.33 22.71
N SER A 107 16.45 -6.74 23.97
CA SER A 107 16.95 -5.86 25.05
C SER A 107 18.44 -5.51 24.88
N VAL A 108 19.23 -6.44 24.31
CA VAL A 108 20.63 -6.26 23.88
C VAL A 108 20.80 -6.87 22.48
N ALA A 109 21.91 -6.55 21.80
CA ALA A 109 22.17 -7.07 20.47
C ALA A 109 22.35 -8.60 20.50
N PRO A 110 21.62 -9.36 19.68
CA PRO A 110 21.82 -10.79 19.55
C PRO A 110 23.11 -11.08 18.78
N LYS A 111 23.71 -12.23 19.03
CA LYS A 111 24.84 -12.75 18.25
C LYS A 111 24.33 -13.16 16.87
N VAL A 112 24.80 -12.48 15.83
CA VAL A 112 24.29 -12.62 14.45
C VAL A 112 24.30 -14.06 13.97
N SER A 113 25.35 -14.85 14.30
CA SER A 113 25.45 -16.27 13.89
C SER A 113 24.38 -17.18 14.49
N THR A 114 23.60 -16.70 15.46
CA THR A 114 22.49 -17.46 16.08
C THR A 114 21.12 -17.06 15.50
N LEU A 115 21.08 -16.06 14.64
CA LEU A 115 19.88 -15.67 13.88
C LEU A 115 19.81 -16.54 12.61
N ILE A 116 19.19 -17.72 12.71
CA ILE A 116 19.21 -18.74 11.65
C ILE A 116 17.80 -18.90 11.09
N ALA A 117 17.61 -18.46 9.82
CA ALA A 117 16.35 -18.64 9.10
C ALA A 117 15.99 -20.14 8.99
N GLY A 118 14.75 -20.48 9.27
CA GLY A 118 14.25 -21.87 9.27
C GLY A 118 14.62 -22.68 10.52
N GLN A 119 15.38 -22.11 11.47
CA GLN A 119 15.73 -22.77 12.73
C GLN A 119 15.33 -21.92 13.94
N THR A 120 16.09 -20.86 14.26
CA THR A 120 15.81 -19.98 15.39
C THR A 120 14.80 -18.88 15.04
N VAL A 121 14.62 -18.60 13.74
CA VAL A 121 13.62 -17.69 13.19
C VAL A 121 12.81 -18.47 12.14
N ARG A 122 11.58 -18.82 12.47
CA ARG A 122 10.69 -19.58 11.58
C ARG A 122 9.48 -18.74 11.17
N VAL A 123 9.04 -18.89 9.93
CA VAL A 123 7.90 -18.15 9.36
C VAL A 123 6.92 -19.13 8.72
N PHE A 124 5.65 -18.97 9.01
CA PHE A 124 4.58 -19.86 8.54
C PHE A 124 3.48 -19.05 7.86
N GLU A 125 2.99 -19.53 6.74
CA GLU A 125 1.71 -19.14 6.18
C GLU A 125 0.60 -19.84 6.99
N VAL A 126 -0.37 -19.06 7.53
CA VAL A 126 -1.37 -19.57 8.47
C VAL A 126 -2.79 -19.15 8.11
N THR A 127 -3.78 -19.88 8.61
CA THR A 127 -5.19 -19.51 8.60
C THR A 127 -5.62 -18.97 9.95
N LEU A 128 -6.58 -18.05 9.96
CA LEU A 128 -7.10 -17.38 11.15
C LEU A 128 -8.61 -17.55 11.30
N THR A 129 -9.14 -17.35 12.51
CA THR A 129 -10.59 -17.32 12.81
C THR A 129 -11.28 -16.04 12.32
N GLY A 130 -10.73 -15.34 11.32
CA GLY A 130 -11.16 -14.05 10.81
C GLY A 130 -10.03 -13.02 10.94
N THR A 131 -10.28 -11.79 10.47
CA THR A 131 -9.27 -10.72 10.46
C THR A 131 -8.76 -10.45 11.88
N GLY A 132 -7.45 -10.59 12.08
CA GLY A 132 -6.81 -10.39 13.38
C GLY A 132 -7.15 -11.44 14.46
N GLY A 133 -7.82 -12.51 14.10
CA GLY A 133 -8.22 -13.59 15.02
C GLY A 133 -7.10 -14.59 15.34
N GLY A 134 -7.41 -15.62 16.13
CA GLY A 134 -6.47 -16.68 16.49
C GLY A 134 -6.11 -17.56 15.30
N VAL A 135 -4.90 -18.14 15.36
CA VAL A 135 -4.42 -19.11 14.36
C VAL A 135 -5.22 -20.38 14.44
N THR A 136 -5.72 -20.88 13.32
CA THR A 136 -6.49 -22.14 13.20
C THR A 136 -5.71 -23.25 12.54
N GLY A 137 -4.65 -22.95 11.80
CA GLY A 137 -3.80 -23.94 11.15
C GLY A 137 -2.63 -23.33 10.41
N ILE A 138 -1.65 -24.18 10.09
CA ILE A 138 -0.52 -23.88 9.25
C ILE A 138 -0.82 -24.37 7.83
N VAL A 139 -0.66 -23.48 6.85
CA VAL A 139 -0.75 -23.82 5.42
C VAL A 139 0.57 -24.38 4.93
N ARG A 140 1.68 -23.71 5.24
CA ARG A 140 3.05 -24.15 4.96
C ARG A 140 4.06 -23.36 5.79
N GLU A 141 5.25 -23.92 5.94
CA GLU A 141 6.41 -23.17 6.40
C GLU A 141 7.15 -22.52 5.23
N LEU A 142 7.59 -21.28 5.42
CA LEU A 142 8.42 -20.57 4.46
C LEU A 142 9.85 -21.13 4.49
N GLN A 143 10.43 -21.29 3.30
CA GLN A 143 11.77 -21.85 3.16
C GLN A 143 12.84 -20.77 3.31
N ALA A 144 13.81 -21.02 4.19
CA ALA A 144 14.97 -20.15 4.35
C ALA A 144 15.68 -19.93 3.01
N THR A 145 16.15 -18.72 2.76
CA THR A 145 16.79 -18.22 1.53
C THR A 145 15.89 -18.16 0.30
N ALA A 146 14.98 -19.10 0.11
CA ALA A 146 14.07 -19.14 -1.03
C ALA A 146 12.86 -18.19 -0.85
N ASP A 147 12.33 -18.10 0.38
CA ASP A 147 11.18 -17.25 0.70
C ASP A 147 11.57 -16.03 1.56
N PHE A 148 12.58 -16.16 2.43
CA PHE A 148 13.04 -15.09 3.31
C PHE A 148 14.48 -15.30 3.78
N VAL A 149 15.10 -14.20 4.22
CA VAL A 149 16.38 -14.16 4.92
C VAL A 149 16.25 -13.37 6.23
N VAL A 150 17.22 -13.53 7.14
CA VAL A 150 17.24 -12.81 8.42
C VAL A 150 18.59 -12.10 8.60
N ALA A 151 18.54 -10.88 9.12
CA ALA A 151 19.72 -10.09 9.43
C ALA A 151 19.37 -8.99 10.46
N PRO A 152 20.35 -8.46 11.21
CA PRO A 152 20.17 -7.19 11.89
C PRO A 152 19.85 -6.08 10.87
N THR A 153 18.94 -5.17 11.21
CA THR A 153 18.65 -4.04 10.31
C THR A 153 19.77 -3.01 10.34
N SER A 154 20.10 -2.46 9.18
CA SER A 154 21.11 -1.38 9.06
C SER A 154 20.62 -0.03 9.59
N SER A 155 19.33 0.15 9.77
CA SER A 155 18.73 1.37 10.32
C SER A 155 18.88 1.49 11.86
N ASP A 156 19.24 0.40 12.54
CA ASP A 156 19.48 0.38 13.98
C ASP A 156 20.97 0.13 14.26
N SER A 157 21.73 1.19 14.52
CA SER A 157 23.16 1.11 14.85
C SER A 157 23.46 0.36 16.15
N SER A 158 22.47 0.15 17.02
CA SER A 158 22.63 -0.66 18.24
C SER A 158 22.68 -2.16 17.96
N GLY A 159 22.30 -2.60 16.74
CA GLY A 159 22.23 -3.99 16.32
C GLY A 159 21.16 -4.83 17.04
N ARG A 160 20.21 -4.18 17.74
CA ARG A 160 19.17 -4.86 18.54
C ARG A 160 17.96 -5.28 17.73
N THR A 161 17.80 -4.74 16.53
CA THR A 161 16.62 -5.00 15.70
C THR A 161 16.94 -6.05 14.64
N LEU A 162 16.19 -7.14 14.68
CA LEU A 162 16.18 -8.20 13.66
C LEU A 162 15.22 -7.80 12.54
N ALA A 163 15.66 -7.94 11.29
CA ALA A 163 14.82 -7.90 10.11
C ALA A 163 14.67 -9.31 9.50
N ILE A 164 13.44 -9.67 9.16
CA ILE A 164 13.06 -10.87 8.41
C ILE A 164 12.61 -10.34 7.05
N VAL A 165 13.45 -10.53 6.02
CA VAL A 165 13.29 -9.91 4.71
C VAL A 165 12.76 -10.93 3.72
N PRO A 166 11.54 -10.74 3.16
CA PRO A 166 11.05 -11.57 2.07
C PRO A 166 11.97 -11.45 0.85
N THR A 167 12.36 -12.56 0.26
CA THR A 167 13.19 -12.62 -0.97
C THR A 167 12.36 -12.48 -2.23
N LYS A 168 11.04 -12.62 -2.11
CA LYS A 168 10.04 -12.40 -3.14
C LYS A 168 8.77 -11.84 -2.48
N PRO A 169 7.88 -11.17 -3.22
CA PRO A 169 6.63 -10.68 -2.64
C PRO A 169 5.83 -11.79 -1.96
N LEU A 170 5.39 -11.52 -0.74
CA LEU A 170 4.42 -12.37 -0.04
C LEU A 170 3.08 -12.34 -0.77
N LYS A 171 2.25 -13.38 -0.61
CA LYS A 171 0.89 -13.38 -1.16
C LYS A 171 0.06 -12.28 -0.50
N GLN A 172 -0.80 -11.62 -1.26
CA GLN A 172 -1.76 -10.64 -0.71
C GLN A 172 -2.85 -11.33 0.10
N LEU A 173 -3.49 -10.60 1.02
CA LEU A 173 -4.60 -11.07 1.87
C LEU A 173 -4.26 -12.39 2.59
N THR A 174 -3.01 -12.56 2.97
CA THR A 174 -2.49 -13.81 3.54
C THR A 174 -1.81 -13.52 4.88
N SER A 175 -2.06 -14.39 5.85
CA SER A 175 -1.52 -14.24 7.20
C SER A 175 -0.23 -15.05 7.37
N TYR A 176 0.77 -14.41 7.95
CA TYR A 176 2.07 -15.01 8.23
C TYR A 176 2.37 -14.93 9.72
N MET A 177 2.68 -16.09 10.31
CA MET A 177 3.10 -16.20 11.70
C MET A 177 4.62 -16.33 11.77
N VAL A 178 5.24 -15.49 12.57
CA VAL A 178 6.67 -15.59 12.91
C VAL A 178 6.82 -16.19 14.29
N VAL A 179 7.81 -17.05 14.46
CA VAL A 179 8.19 -17.68 15.72
C VAL A 179 9.70 -17.55 15.93
N LEU A 180 10.10 -16.94 17.04
CA LEU A 180 11.48 -16.92 17.50
C LEU A 180 11.68 -17.90 18.64
N THR A 181 12.84 -18.56 18.67
CA THR A 181 13.16 -19.60 19.66
C THR A 181 14.38 -19.26 20.52
N SER A 182 14.51 -19.92 21.65
CA SER A 182 15.57 -19.73 22.63
C SER A 182 17.00 -20.05 22.15
N GLY A 183 17.19 -20.60 20.94
CA GLY A 183 18.52 -20.79 20.35
C GLY A 183 19.20 -19.50 19.87
N ILE A 184 18.51 -18.35 19.92
CA ILE A 184 19.12 -17.04 19.71
C ILE A 184 19.84 -16.65 20.99
N THR A 185 21.11 -16.21 20.90
CA THR A 185 21.92 -15.82 22.06
C THR A 185 22.49 -14.42 21.93
N ASP A 186 22.93 -13.84 23.04
CA ASP A 186 23.79 -12.67 23.03
C ASP A 186 25.27 -13.02 22.77
N ALA A 187 26.15 -12.02 22.82
CA ALA A 187 27.59 -12.24 22.60
C ALA A 187 28.24 -13.07 23.71
N ALA A 188 27.67 -13.09 24.90
CA ALA A 188 28.15 -13.89 26.05
C ALA A 188 27.64 -15.33 26.03
N GLY A 189 26.72 -15.66 25.10
CA GLY A 189 26.13 -16.99 24.98
C GLY A 189 24.86 -17.20 25.83
N ASN A 190 24.29 -16.15 26.40
CA ASN A 190 23.01 -16.24 27.11
C ASN A 190 21.87 -16.42 26.12
N ASP A 191 21.02 -17.41 26.34
CA ASP A 191 19.82 -17.62 25.50
C ASP A 191 18.81 -16.48 25.66
N VAL A 192 18.18 -16.10 24.55
CA VAL A 192 17.07 -15.15 24.57
C VAL A 192 15.88 -15.74 25.32
N THR A 193 15.23 -14.91 26.13
CA THR A 193 14.03 -15.24 26.89
C THR A 193 12.84 -14.41 26.47
N PRO A 194 11.61 -14.84 26.75
CA PRO A 194 10.42 -14.00 26.57
C PRO A 194 10.51 -12.71 27.39
N ASP A 195 10.01 -11.61 26.84
CA ASP A 195 9.67 -10.43 27.61
C ASP A 195 8.60 -10.76 28.67
N GLN A 196 8.56 -9.98 29.77
CA GLN A 196 7.61 -10.22 30.86
C GLN A 196 6.16 -10.30 30.38
N THR A 197 5.75 -9.38 29.52
CA THR A 197 4.38 -9.35 28.99
C THR A 197 4.11 -10.59 28.15
N TYR A 198 5.03 -10.95 27.25
CA TYR A 198 4.86 -12.17 26.43
C TYR A 198 4.85 -13.42 27.31
N PHE A 199 5.70 -13.49 28.33
CA PHE A 199 5.72 -14.60 29.29
C PHE A 199 4.37 -14.81 29.99
N LEU A 200 3.69 -13.72 30.38
CA LEU A 200 2.34 -13.79 30.96
C LEU A 200 1.32 -14.33 29.93
N THR A 201 1.42 -13.90 28.68
CA THR A 201 0.48 -14.37 27.63
C THR A 201 0.70 -15.83 27.21
N LYS A 202 1.85 -16.45 27.56
CA LYS A 202 2.09 -17.90 27.36
C LYS A 202 1.33 -18.79 28.33
N ARG A 203 0.67 -18.22 29.37
CA ARG A 203 -0.08 -19.05 30.33
C ARG A 203 -1.16 -19.89 29.65
N THR A 204 -1.28 -21.15 30.10
CA THR A 204 -2.35 -22.06 29.64
C THR A 204 -3.67 -21.78 30.36
N THR A 205 -3.59 -21.31 31.60
CA THR A 205 -4.74 -20.87 32.39
C THR A 205 -5.13 -19.45 32.05
N ALA A 206 -6.41 -19.12 32.17
CA ALA A 206 -6.87 -17.76 31.96
C ALA A 206 -6.21 -16.77 32.93
N LEU A 207 -5.88 -15.59 32.45
CA LEU A 207 -5.38 -14.49 33.30
C LEU A 207 -6.50 -13.76 34.02
N CYS A 208 -7.70 -13.74 33.42
CA CYS A 208 -8.89 -13.08 33.96
C CYS A 208 -10.13 -13.95 33.77
N VAL A 209 -10.89 -14.12 34.83
CA VAL A 209 -12.19 -14.81 34.81
C VAL A 209 -13.23 -13.95 35.54
N GLY A 210 -14.36 -13.65 34.88
CA GLY A 210 -15.43 -12.85 35.48
C GLY A 210 -15.01 -11.45 35.96
N GLY A 211 -14.00 -10.85 35.32
CA GLY A 211 -13.47 -9.53 35.69
C GLY A 211 -12.42 -9.57 36.83
N VAL A 212 -12.04 -10.76 37.29
CA VAL A 212 -11.10 -10.97 38.39
C VAL A 212 -9.80 -11.61 37.86
N SER A 213 -8.66 -11.02 38.27
CA SER A 213 -7.33 -11.57 37.97
C SER A 213 -7.16 -12.97 38.58
N GLN A 214 -6.62 -13.89 37.81
CA GLN A 214 -6.17 -15.21 38.27
C GLN A 214 -4.68 -15.22 38.63
N GLU A 215 -4.00 -14.07 38.47
CA GLU A 215 -2.59 -13.88 38.81
C GLU A 215 -2.51 -12.93 40.02
N PRO A 216 -2.06 -13.41 41.19
CA PRO A 216 -2.07 -12.62 42.41
C PRO A 216 -1.27 -11.30 42.34
N LEU A 217 -0.29 -11.23 41.43
CA LEU A 217 0.57 -10.04 41.26
C LEU A 217 0.08 -9.08 40.17
N LEU A 218 -1.02 -9.39 39.48
CA LEU A 218 -1.60 -8.52 38.45
C LEU A 218 -2.90 -7.88 38.94
N PRO A 219 -3.06 -6.55 38.80
CA PRO A 219 -4.36 -5.90 38.99
C PRO A 219 -5.42 -6.50 38.04
N ASN A 220 -6.67 -6.55 38.50
CA ASN A 220 -7.78 -7.09 37.71
C ASN A 220 -7.86 -6.46 36.31
N ALA A 221 -7.75 -5.14 36.22
CA ALA A 221 -7.79 -4.43 34.93
C ALA A 221 -6.69 -4.90 33.96
N THR A 222 -5.46 -5.06 34.46
CA THR A 222 -4.31 -5.49 33.66
C THR A 222 -4.46 -6.95 33.22
N ALA A 223 -4.85 -7.85 34.14
CA ALA A 223 -5.05 -9.25 33.82
C ALA A 223 -6.16 -9.45 32.77
N CYS A 224 -7.27 -8.73 32.91
CA CYS A 224 -8.40 -8.81 31.98
C CYS A 224 -8.07 -8.17 30.62
N ALA A 225 -7.23 -7.14 30.59
CA ALA A 225 -6.75 -6.55 29.33
C ALA A 225 -5.78 -7.48 28.57
N LEU A 226 -4.97 -8.27 29.30
CA LEU A 226 -4.06 -9.24 28.68
C LEU A 226 -4.73 -10.56 28.25
N GLU A 227 -5.92 -10.88 28.74
CA GLU A 227 -6.56 -12.16 28.45
C GLU A 227 -6.82 -12.41 26.96
N PRO A 228 -7.33 -11.46 26.15
CA PRO A 228 -7.43 -11.64 24.70
C PRO A 228 -6.08 -11.91 24.03
N LEU A 229 -5.03 -11.21 24.46
CA LEU A 229 -3.69 -11.41 23.94
C LEU A 229 -3.15 -12.80 24.30
N ARG A 230 -3.42 -13.29 25.53
CA ARG A 230 -3.12 -14.66 25.93
C ARG A 230 -3.79 -15.69 25.01
N GLN A 231 -5.04 -15.47 24.64
CA GLN A 231 -5.75 -16.36 23.73
C GLN A 231 -5.12 -16.38 22.33
N LEU A 232 -4.73 -15.21 21.80
CA LEU A 232 -4.02 -15.12 20.52
C LEU A 232 -2.67 -15.82 20.60
N THR A 233 -1.85 -15.54 21.62
CA THR A 233 -0.56 -16.19 21.85
C THR A 233 -0.72 -17.72 21.98
N GLY A 234 -1.71 -18.17 22.75
CA GLY A 234 -2.03 -19.59 22.91
C GLY A 234 -2.32 -20.29 21.58
N SER A 235 -3.08 -19.65 20.69
CA SER A 235 -3.37 -20.19 19.36
C SER A 235 -2.12 -20.29 18.48
N GLN A 236 -1.23 -19.28 18.54
CA GLN A 236 0.03 -19.24 17.81
C GLN A 236 0.98 -20.33 18.30
N GLU A 237 1.13 -20.47 19.62
CA GLU A 237 2.00 -21.50 20.21
C GLU A 237 1.46 -22.92 19.98
N ALA A 238 0.13 -23.10 19.95
CA ALA A 238 -0.46 -24.39 19.58
C ALA A 238 -0.15 -24.76 18.12
N ALA A 239 -0.26 -23.80 17.20
CA ALA A 239 0.12 -23.99 15.81
C ALA A 239 1.63 -24.28 15.66
N ALA A 240 2.50 -23.53 16.36
CA ALA A 240 3.93 -23.75 16.39
C ALA A 240 4.28 -25.15 16.95
N GLY A 241 3.56 -25.61 17.99
CA GLY A 241 3.67 -26.95 18.53
C GLY A 241 3.35 -28.04 17.52
N ALA A 242 2.30 -27.85 16.71
CA ALA A 242 1.98 -28.75 15.60
C ALA A 242 3.08 -28.79 14.52
N ALA A 243 3.88 -27.73 14.39
CA ALA A 243 5.08 -27.68 13.53
C ALA A 243 6.36 -28.16 14.23
N GLY A 244 6.26 -28.81 15.38
CA GLY A 244 7.37 -29.41 16.11
C GLY A 244 8.19 -28.42 16.95
N ILE A 245 7.69 -27.21 17.25
CA ILE A 245 8.37 -26.24 18.12
C ILE A 245 7.83 -26.42 19.54
N ALA A 246 8.66 -26.87 20.45
CA ALA A 246 8.26 -27.01 21.84
C ALA A 246 7.92 -25.64 22.46
N LYS A 247 6.84 -25.58 23.23
CA LYS A 247 6.30 -24.34 23.80
C LYS A 247 7.30 -23.58 24.68
N ASP A 248 8.13 -24.31 25.46
CA ASP A 248 9.18 -23.75 26.31
C ASP A 248 10.31 -23.09 25.51
N LYS A 249 10.48 -23.46 24.24
CA LYS A 249 11.47 -22.89 23.32
C LYS A 249 11.00 -21.60 22.64
N ILE A 250 9.70 -21.32 22.63
CA ILE A 250 9.17 -20.11 21.97
C ILE A 250 9.41 -18.90 22.87
N VAL A 251 10.10 -17.89 22.36
CA VAL A 251 10.39 -16.64 23.09
C VAL A 251 9.48 -15.49 22.68
N VAL A 252 9.07 -15.47 21.42
CA VAL A 252 8.01 -14.57 20.91
C VAL A 252 7.42 -15.15 19.64
N SER A 253 6.12 -14.98 19.48
CA SER A 253 5.42 -15.22 18.22
C SER A 253 4.44 -14.08 17.94
N TRP A 254 4.20 -13.81 16.66
CA TRP A 254 3.21 -12.86 16.23
C TRP A 254 2.70 -13.20 14.83
N VAL A 255 1.59 -12.60 14.46
CA VAL A 255 0.98 -12.75 13.13
C VAL A 255 0.85 -11.38 12.47
N ALA A 256 1.13 -11.32 11.18
CA ALA A 256 0.85 -10.19 10.31
C ALA A 256 0.09 -10.65 9.07
N THR A 257 -0.91 -9.89 8.66
CA THR A 257 -1.69 -10.15 7.45
C THR A 257 -1.36 -9.12 6.38
N THR A 258 -1.05 -9.58 5.17
CA THR A 258 -0.71 -8.72 4.04
C THR A 258 -1.94 -8.05 3.46
N GLN A 259 -1.77 -6.82 2.94
CA GLN A 259 -2.84 -6.04 2.32
C GLN A 259 -3.29 -6.63 0.96
N ALA A 260 -4.48 -6.19 0.53
CA ALA A 260 -4.94 -6.34 -0.83
C ALA A 260 -4.13 -5.44 -1.79
N ILE A 261 -3.62 -5.99 -2.88
CA ILE A 261 -2.89 -5.25 -3.91
C ILE A 261 -3.75 -5.09 -5.16
N THR A 262 -4.26 -6.20 -5.70
CA THR A 262 -4.98 -6.23 -6.96
C THR A 262 -6.51 -6.07 -6.84
N PRO A 263 -7.20 -6.47 -5.76
CA PRO A 263 -8.66 -6.57 -5.74
C PRO A 263 -9.39 -5.28 -6.11
N VAL A 264 -8.92 -4.11 -5.64
CA VAL A 264 -9.55 -2.81 -5.93
C VAL A 264 -9.44 -2.48 -7.42
N LEU A 265 -8.25 -2.56 -8.00
CA LEU A 265 -8.02 -2.28 -9.42
C LEU A 265 -8.71 -3.32 -10.31
N GLN A 266 -8.71 -4.59 -9.91
CA GLN A 266 -9.43 -5.65 -10.62
C GLN A 266 -10.95 -5.42 -10.63
N ALA A 267 -11.53 -4.99 -9.51
CA ALA A 267 -12.95 -4.65 -9.43
C ALA A 267 -13.30 -3.47 -10.36
N LEU A 268 -12.45 -2.44 -10.41
CA LEU A 268 -12.62 -1.30 -11.32
C LEU A 268 -12.45 -1.69 -12.78
N GLN A 269 -11.45 -2.51 -13.10
CA GLN A 269 -11.25 -3.04 -14.45
C GLN A 269 -12.46 -3.85 -14.92
N ASN A 270 -12.97 -4.75 -14.07
CA ASN A 270 -14.17 -5.54 -14.37
C ASN A 270 -15.39 -4.64 -14.60
N ARG A 271 -15.57 -3.60 -13.80
CA ARG A 271 -16.65 -2.61 -13.97
C ARG A 271 -16.49 -1.84 -15.29
N THR A 272 -15.28 -1.40 -15.63
CA THR A 272 -14.98 -0.73 -16.90
C THR A 272 -15.24 -1.66 -18.10
N ALA A 273 -14.87 -2.93 -18.01
CA ALA A 273 -15.11 -3.90 -19.07
C ALA A 273 -16.60 -4.16 -19.34
N GLN A 274 -17.44 -4.03 -18.32
CA GLN A 274 -18.91 -4.22 -18.43
C GLN A 274 -19.65 -2.92 -18.82
N SER A 275 -18.97 -1.77 -18.78
CA SER A 275 -19.55 -0.47 -19.13
C SER A 275 -19.55 -0.25 -20.65
N ALA A 276 -20.34 0.72 -21.13
CA ALA A 276 -20.21 1.18 -22.51
C ALA A 276 -18.78 1.67 -22.79
N PRO A 277 -18.28 1.55 -24.05
CA PRO A 277 -16.99 2.12 -24.41
C PRO A 277 -16.92 3.62 -24.07
N PRO A 278 -15.79 4.09 -23.49
CA PRO A 278 -15.63 5.49 -23.13
C PRO A 278 -15.73 6.43 -24.34
N ALA A 279 -16.28 7.60 -24.13
CA ALA A 279 -16.37 8.62 -25.18
C ALA A 279 -14.97 9.16 -25.53
N THR A 280 -14.67 9.24 -26.83
CA THR A 280 -13.42 9.80 -27.36
C THR A 280 -13.69 10.80 -28.47
N VAL A 281 -12.82 11.79 -28.59
CA VAL A 281 -12.75 12.71 -29.71
C VAL A 281 -11.34 12.68 -30.26
N ILE A 282 -11.19 12.62 -31.60
CA ILE A 282 -9.88 12.71 -32.26
C ILE A 282 -9.99 13.73 -33.40
N ALA A 283 -9.04 14.66 -33.46
CA ALA A 283 -8.98 15.69 -34.46
C ALA A 283 -7.56 15.81 -35.06
N PRO A 284 -7.42 16.03 -36.38
CA PRO A 284 -6.13 16.26 -36.99
C PRO A 284 -5.55 17.61 -36.53
N THR A 285 -4.23 17.69 -36.36
CA THR A 285 -3.52 18.97 -36.11
C THR A 285 -3.02 19.63 -37.40
N GLY A 286 -2.97 18.87 -38.51
CA GLY A 286 -2.26 19.27 -39.71
C GLY A 286 -0.73 19.19 -39.61
N LEU A 287 -0.21 18.73 -38.48
CA LEU A 287 1.24 18.57 -38.23
C LEU A 287 1.68 17.11 -38.46
N THR A 288 2.93 16.95 -38.85
CA THR A 288 3.62 15.67 -38.89
C THR A 288 4.75 15.65 -37.84
N LEU A 289 5.35 14.49 -37.58
CA LEU A 289 6.54 14.44 -36.71
C LEU A 289 7.66 15.37 -37.20
N GLY A 290 7.84 15.53 -38.53
CA GLY A 290 8.80 16.49 -39.10
C GLY A 290 8.49 17.96 -38.77
N SER A 291 7.24 18.29 -38.50
CA SER A 291 6.84 19.66 -38.15
C SER A 291 7.26 20.12 -36.76
N LEU A 292 7.74 19.19 -35.90
CA LEU A 292 8.14 19.50 -34.53
C LEU A 292 9.47 20.25 -34.43
N GLY A 293 10.23 20.37 -35.53
CA GLY A 293 11.48 21.13 -35.55
C GLY A 293 12.67 20.48 -34.81
N VAL A 294 12.54 19.21 -34.43
CA VAL A 294 13.55 18.43 -33.70
C VAL A 294 14.25 17.38 -34.56
N GLY A 295 14.16 17.52 -35.90
CA GLY A 295 14.86 16.65 -36.85
C GLY A 295 14.23 15.26 -37.03
N LEU A 296 12.98 15.04 -36.61
CA LEU A 296 12.28 13.79 -36.86
C LEU A 296 11.78 13.71 -38.32
N PRO A 297 11.82 12.51 -38.97
CA PRO A 297 11.24 12.33 -40.30
C PRO A 297 9.71 12.44 -40.27
N PRO A 298 9.05 12.94 -41.36
CA PRO A 298 7.61 13.19 -41.38
C PRO A 298 6.77 11.91 -41.64
N VAL A 299 7.12 10.80 -40.97
CA VAL A 299 6.55 9.46 -41.22
C VAL A 299 5.21 9.18 -40.52
N ALA A 300 4.76 10.11 -39.66
CA ALA A 300 3.46 10.01 -39.02
C ALA A 300 2.80 11.38 -38.90
N ASP A 301 1.48 11.40 -39.01
CA ASP A 301 0.65 12.56 -38.74
C ASP A 301 0.34 12.63 -37.24
N ILE A 302 0.28 13.86 -36.71
CA ILE A 302 -0.05 14.11 -35.32
C ILE A 302 -1.53 14.46 -35.20
N TYR A 303 -2.22 13.74 -34.33
CA TYR A 303 -3.59 13.99 -33.92
C TYR A 303 -3.63 14.35 -32.45
N ILE A 304 -4.61 15.15 -32.09
CA ILE A 304 -5.00 15.43 -30.71
C ILE A 304 -6.36 14.81 -30.43
N GLY A 305 -6.63 14.54 -29.16
CA GLY A 305 -7.93 13.98 -28.81
C GLY A 305 -8.25 14.13 -27.33
N SER A 306 -9.39 13.59 -26.95
CA SER A 306 -9.77 13.44 -25.55
C SER A 306 -10.41 12.10 -25.29
N LEU A 307 -10.18 11.60 -24.07
CA LEU A 307 -10.80 10.40 -23.51
C LEU A 307 -11.59 10.82 -22.26
N GLU A 308 -12.85 10.42 -22.16
CA GLU A 308 -13.63 10.63 -20.96
C GLU A 308 -13.37 9.48 -19.98
N VAL A 309 -12.93 9.84 -18.74
CA VAL A 309 -12.63 8.88 -17.67
C VAL A 309 -13.36 9.25 -16.38
N PRO A 310 -13.78 8.25 -15.57
CA PRO A 310 -14.22 8.52 -14.21
C PRO A 310 -13.02 8.99 -13.38
N TYR A 311 -13.16 10.13 -12.71
CA TYR A 311 -12.13 10.72 -11.86
C TYR A 311 -12.57 10.63 -10.40
N TYR A 312 -11.70 10.14 -9.52
CA TYR A 312 -12.01 9.81 -8.12
C TYR A 312 -11.22 10.66 -7.11
N LEU A 313 -10.34 11.54 -7.60
CA LEU A 313 -9.49 12.40 -6.79
C LEU A 313 -10.13 13.79 -6.60
N GLY A 314 -9.48 14.64 -5.82
CA GLY A 314 -9.92 16.02 -5.63
C GLY A 314 -9.77 16.86 -6.89
N VAL A 315 -10.80 17.66 -7.20
CA VAL A 315 -10.78 18.61 -8.31
C VAL A 315 -10.66 20.02 -7.74
N PRO A 316 -9.65 20.83 -8.14
CA PRO A 316 -9.53 22.21 -7.71
C PRO A 316 -10.75 23.03 -8.10
N THR A 317 -11.23 23.82 -7.15
CA THR A 317 -12.33 24.77 -7.34
C THR A 317 -11.92 26.11 -6.74
N GLN A 318 -12.67 27.18 -7.06
CA GLN A 318 -12.41 28.48 -6.44
C GLN A 318 -12.52 28.43 -4.90
N ALA A 319 -13.44 27.63 -4.37
CA ALA A 319 -13.61 27.45 -2.92
C ALA A 319 -12.53 26.54 -2.29
N ASN A 320 -11.96 25.61 -3.06
CA ASN A 320 -10.89 24.70 -2.62
C ASN A 320 -9.85 24.53 -3.74
N PRO A 321 -8.94 25.47 -3.91
CA PRO A 321 -7.94 25.43 -4.99
C PRO A 321 -6.91 24.32 -4.78
N THR A 322 -6.74 23.82 -3.55
CA THR A 322 -5.79 22.76 -3.19
C THR A 322 -6.42 21.37 -3.11
N ALA A 323 -7.66 21.19 -3.58
CA ALA A 323 -8.35 19.90 -3.53
C ALA A 323 -7.55 18.74 -4.13
N ALA A 324 -6.79 19.00 -5.20
CA ALA A 324 -5.93 18.01 -5.84
C ALA A 324 -4.76 17.53 -4.96
N LEU A 325 -4.38 18.31 -3.93
CA LEU A 325 -3.28 17.96 -3.02
C LEU A 325 -3.72 17.07 -1.85
N THR A 326 -5.02 17.06 -1.53
CA THR A 326 -5.56 16.37 -0.34
C THR A 326 -6.64 15.35 -0.66
N GLY A 327 -7.19 15.38 -1.89
CA GLY A 327 -8.20 14.44 -2.34
C GLY A 327 -7.60 13.07 -2.61
N PHE A 328 -8.20 12.03 -2.03
CA PHE A 328 -7.86 10.63 -2.28
C PHE A 328 -9.15 9.80 -2.46
N TRP A 329 -9.03 8.59 -2.93
CA TRP A 329 -10.17 7.72 -3.20
C TRP A 329 -10.96 7.40 -1.95
N ARG A 330 -12.26 7.68 -2.01
CA ARG A 330 -13.24 7.33 -0.97
C ARG A 330 -14.38 6.55 -1.58
N ALA A 331 -14.72 5.44 -0.97
CA ALA A 331 -15.93 4.69 -1.30
C ALA A 331 -17.18 5.37 -0.72
N ALA A 332 -18.35 4.99 -1.19
CA ALA A 332 -19.59 5.37 -0.52
C ALA A 332 -19.63 4.71 0.88
N PRO A 333 -20.17 5.41 1.90
CA PRO A 333 -20.22 4.89 3.26
C PRO A 333 -20.91 3.53 3.30
N GLY A 334 -20.26 2.54 3.90
CA GLY A 334 -20.79 1.19 4.11
C GLY A 334 -21.11 0.39 2.84
N ALA A 335 -20.65 0.79 1.66
CA ALA A 335 -20.95 0.13 0.38
C ALA A 335 -20.09 -1.12 0.15
N TYR A 336 -20.06 -2.00 1.14
CA TYR A 336 -19.30 -3.25 1.08
C TYR A 336 -19.89 -4.25 0.10
N VAL A 337 -19.00 -4.96 -0.59
CA VAL A 337 -19.40 -6.09 -1.45
C VAL A 337 -19.61 -7.37 -0.64
N PRO A 338 -20.42 -8.35 -1.11
CA PRO A 338 -20.53 -9.65 -0.46
C PRO A 338 -19.16 -10.33 -0.30
N PRO A 339 -18.90 -11.04 0.81
CA PRO A 339 -19.83 -11.36 1.91
C PRO A 339 -19.89 -10.30 3.04
N PHE A 340 -19.31 -9.13 2.84
CA PHE A 340 -19.11 -8.10 3.88
C PHE A 340 -20.29 -7.14 4.03
N ALA A 341 -21.24 -7.16 3.10
CA ALA A 341 -22.40 -6.27 3.10
C ALA A 341 -23.21 -6.41 4.40
N GLY A 342 -23.43 -5.27 5.10
CA GLY A 342 -24.18 -5.21 6.36
C GLY A 342 -23.47 -5.76 7.60
N ALA A 343 -22.23 -6.26 7.47
CA ALA A 343 -21.47 -6.85 8.57
C ALA A 343 -20.44 -5.91 9.20
N LEU A 344 -20.02 -4.88 8.47
CA LEU A 344 -18.94 -3.96 8.83
C LEU A 344 -19.46 -2.56 9.16
N ASP A 345 -18.56 -1.62 9.49
CA ASP A 345 -18.90 -0.24 9.84
C ASP A 345 -19.64 0.48 8.71
N PRO A 346 -20.91 0.87 8.87
CA PRO A 346 -21.69 1.49 7.82
C PRO A 346 -21.23 2.91 7.48
N THR A 347 -20.29 3.49 8.24
CA THR A 347 -19.81 4.85 8.04
C THR A 347 -18.45 4.92 7.37
N SER A 348 -17.71 3.82 7.31
CA SER A 348 -16.39 3.78 6.68
C SER A 348 -16.47 4.08 5.18
N THR A 349 -15.52 4.91 4.73
CA THR A 349 -15.35 5.30 3.33
C THR A 349 -14.01 4.84 2.75
N PHE A 350 -13.25 4.02 3.45
CA PHE A 350 -11.97 3.53 2.94
C PHE A 350 -12.17 2.55 1.78
N VAL A 351 -11.34 2.74 0.74
CA VAL A 351 -11.33 1.85 -0.42
C VAL A 351 -10.41 0.66 -0.13
N THR A 352 -11.02 -0.51 0.05
CA THR A 352 -10.39 -1.78 0.41
C THR A 352 -10.92 -2.91 -0.48
N PHE A 353 -10.42 -4.13 -0.32
CA PHE A 353 -11.00 -5.30 -1.01
C PHE A 353 -12.47 -5.56 -0.66
N ALA A 354 -12.90 -5.15 0.53
CA ALA A 354 -14.29 -5.29 0.98
C ALA A 354 -15.20 -4.16 0.49
N ASN A 355 -14.63 -2.98 0.18
CA ASN A 355 -15.33 -1.82 -0.37
C ASN A 355 -14.53 -1.25 -1.56
N PRO A 356 -14.48 -1.94 -2.72
CA PRO A 356 -13.51 -1.68 -3.77
C PRO A 356 -13.84 -0.51 -4.70
N PHE A 357 -15.03 0.11 -4.59
CA PHE A 357 -15.50 1.08 -5.56
C PHE A 357 -15.44 2.52 -5.04
N PRO A 358 -14.45 3.33 -5.47
CA PRO A 358 -14.44 4.75 -5.14
C PRO A 358 -15.60 5.48 -5.80
N VAL A 359 -16.07 6.54 -5.13
CA VAL A 359 -17.10 7.44 -5.65
C VAL A 359 -16.50 8.35 -6.73
N VAL A 360 -17.18 8.47 -7.86
CA VAL A 360 -16.77 9.37 -8.95
C VAL A 360 -16.96 10.81 -8.49
N THR A 361 -15.88 11.60 -8.50
CA THR A 361 -15.91 13.04 -8.20
C THR A 361 -16.38 13.84 -9.43
N THR A 362 -15.89 13.44 -10.61
CA THR A 362 -16.28 14.03 -11.89
C THR A 362 -15.97 13.08 -13.06
N ALA A 363 -16.61 13.29 -14.20
CA ALA A 363 -16.14 12.76 -15.47
C ALA A 363 -15.09 13.72 -16.04
N GLN A 364 -13.85 13.28 -16.16
CA GLN A 364 -12.75 14.09 -16.67
C GLN A 364 -12.48 13.77 -18.14
N LYS A 365 -12.41 14.81 -18.99
CA LYS A 365 -11.96 14.69 -20.37
C LYS A 365 -10.45 14.86 -20.42
N VAL A 366 -9.74 13.73 -20.48
CA VAL A 366 -8.27 13.65 -20.48
C VAL A 366 -7.75 13.94 -21.88
N PRO A 367 -6.82 14.90 -22.08
CA PRO A 367 -6.22 15.15 -23.38
C PRO A 367 -5.36 13.96 -23.83
N MET A 368 -5.41 13.69 -25.12
CA MET A 368 -4.61 12.66 -25.80
C MET A 368 -3.77 13.28 -26.90
N VAL A 369 -2.62 12.66 -27.18
CA VAL A 369 -1.88 12.81 -28.43
C VAL A 369 -1.79 11.45 -29.11
N LEU A 370 -1.95 11.44 -30.45
CA LEU A 370 -1.76 10.25 -31.24
C LEU A 370 -0.80 10.55 -32.39
N THR A 371 0.01 9.55 -32.76
CA THR A 371 0.77 9.57 -34.01
C THR A 371 0.35 8.39 -34.87
N ILE A 372 -0.03 8.67 -36.11
CA ILE A 372 -0.60 7.70 -37.02
C ILE A 372 0.30 7.62 -38.25
N PRO A 373 0.78 6.42 -38.65
CA PRO A 373 1.61 6.28 -39.82
C PRO A 373 0.93 6.87 -41.08
N ASN A 374 1.67 7.67 -41.85
CA ASN A 374 1.23 8.25 -43.09
C ASN A 374 1.96 7.65 -44.31
N ALA A 375 1.71 8.18 -45.50
CA ALA A 375 2.33 7.69 -46.72
C ALA A 375 3.86 7.68 -46.68
N SER A 376 4.49 8.64 -45.99
CA SER A 376 5.95 8.73 -45.85
C SER A 376 6.54 7.61 -44.99
N SER A 377 5.73 6.89 -44.22
CA SER A 377 6.17 5.72 -43.46
C SER A 377 6.44 4.50 -44.33
N GLY A 378 5.94 4.49 -45.57
CA GLY A 378 5.93 3.31 -46.46
C GLY A 378 4.97 2.20 -46.01
N ARG A 379 4.08 2.48 -45.03
CA ARG A 379 3.12 1.50 -44.50
C ARG A 379 1.70 1.82 -44.95
N THR A 380 0.91 0.75 -45.12
CA THR A 380 -0.51 0.86 -45.46
C THR A 380 -1.35 0.41 -44.25
N LYS A 381 -2.44 1.13 -43.99
CA LYS A 381 -3.38 0.77 -42.92
C LYS A 381 -3.98 -0.63 -43.20
N PRO A 382 -3.83 -1.59 -42.23
CA PRO A 382 -4.46 -2.90 -42.37
C PRO A 382 -6.00 -2.78 -42.37
N ALA A 383 -6.69 -3.78 -42.93
CA ALA A 383 -8.15 -3.81 -42.93
C ALA A 383 -8.76 -3.80 -41.51
N ALA A 384 -8.07 -4.40 -40.54
CA ALA A 384 -8.47 -4.37 -39.12
C ALA A 384 -8.15 -3.06 -38.39
N GLY A 385 -7.51 -2.11 -39.08
CA GLY A 385 -6.98 -0.88 -38.48
C GLY A 385 -5.50 -0.98 -38.10
N TRP A 386 -4.93 0.15 -37.65
CA TRP A 386 -3.55 0.18 -37.19
C TRP A 386 -3.40 -0.57 -35.84
N PRO A 387 -2.43 -1.49 -35.69
CA PRO A 387 -1.99 -1.89 -34.37
C PRO A 387 -1.50 -0.64 -33.64
N ILE A 388 -1.72 -0.59 -32.32
CA ILE A 388 -1.49 0.63 -31.57
C ILE A 388 -0.67 0.36 -30.31
N VAL A 389 0.21 1.28 -29.96
CA VAL A 389 0.99 1.27 -28.72
C VAL A 389 0.50 2.38 -27.82
N ILE A 390 0.11 2.03 -26.60
CA ILE A 390 -0.11 2.98 -25.52
C ILE A 390 1.27 3.34 -24.95
N TYR A 391 1.59 4.63 -24.99
CA TYR A 391 2.81 5.16 -24.38
C TYR A 391 2.47 5.87 -23.09
N GLN A 392 3.12 5.44 -21.98
CA GLN A 392 3.00 6.11 -20.68
C GLN A 392 4.27 6.91 -20.39
N HIS A 393 4.10 8.22 -20.23
CA HIS A 393 5.19 9.10 -19.82
C HIS A 393 5.59 8.88 -18.36
N GLY A 394 6.81 9.30 -17.99
CA GLY A 394 7.31 9.28 -16.61
C GLY A 394 6.78 10.44 -15.76
N ILE A 395 7.01 10.38 -14.43
CA ILE A 395 6.74 11.50 -13.52
C ILE A 395 7.51 12.73 -13.98
N THR A 396 6.90 13.92 -13.89
CA THR A 396 7.36 15.23 -14.39
C THR A 396 7.33 15.42 -15.91
N ARG A 397 6.90 14.43 -16.65
CA ARG A 397 6.78 14.50 -18.12
C ARG A 397 5.31 14.71 -18.54
N ASP A 398 5.01 14.60 -19.82
CA ASP A 398 3.66 14.70 -20.36
C ASP A 398 3.48 13.83 -21.62
N ARG A 399 2.26 13.80 -22.15
CA ARG A 399 1.87 13.00 -23.32
C ARG A 399 2.73 13.20 -24.57
N SER A 400 3.42 14.34 -24.72
CA SER A 400 4.25 14.61 -25.89
C SER A 400 5.54 13.77 -25.92
N ASP A 401 5.95 13.14 -24.82
CA ASP A 401 7.06 12.20 -24.81
C ASP A 401 6.85 11.00 -25.74
N ALA A 402 5.60 10.68 -26.10
CA ALA A 402 5.29 9.67 -27.10
C ALA A 402 6.00 9.89 -28.45
N PHE A 403 6.35 11.14 -28.78
CA PHE A 403 7.07 11.44 -30.02
C PHE A 403 8.48 10.81 -30.08
N ALA A 404 9.08 10.51 -28.92
CA ALA A 404 10.39 9.86 -28.86
C ALA A 404 10.41 8.47 -29.50
N ILE A 405 9.29 7.74 -29.47
CA ILE A 405 9.17 6.40 -30.07
C ILE A 405 8.40 6.42 -31.40
N ALA A 406 7.70 7.50 -31.70
CA ALA A 406 6.72 7.55 -32.79
C ALA A 406 7.30 7.24 -34.17
N THR A 407 8.52 7.71 -34.46
CA THR A 407 9.20 7.40 -35.73
C THR A 407 9.43 5.89 -35.90
N THR A 408 9.96 5.24 -34.87
CA THR A 408 10.23 3.80 -34.90
C THR A 408 8.93 3.00 -35.02
N MET A 409 7.89 3.38 -34.29
CA MET A 409 6.58 2.73 -34.33
C MET A 409 5.93 2.90 -35.70
N ALA A 410 5.92 4.12 -36.27
CA ALA A 410 5.38 4.37 -37.60
C ALA A 410 6.10 3.57 -38.69
N ALA A 411 7.43 3.48 -38.64
CA ALA A 411 8.22 2.66 -39.56
C ALA A 411 7.88 1.15 -39.47
N GLN A 412 7.36 0.69 -38.36
CA GLN A 412 6.85 -0.67 -38.18
C GLN A 412 5.34 -0.81 -38.43
N GLY A 413 4.65 0.28 -38.77
CA GLY A 413 3.21 0.27 -39.06
C GLY A 413 2.34 0.28 -37.79
N TYR A 414 2.82 0.84 -36.71
CA TYR A 414 2.08 1.03 -35.47
C TYR A 414 1.70 2.50 -35.26
N ALA A 415 0.47 2.74 -34.87
CA ALA A 415 0.08 4.01 -34.27
C ALA A 415 0.54 4.06 -32.81
N VAL A 416 0.71 5.27 -32.26
CA VAL A 416 1.00 5.50 -30.83
C VAL A 416 -0.08 6.39 -30.26
N VAL A 417 -0.54 6.12 -29.04
CA VAL A 417 -1.42 6.98 -28.27
C VAL A 417 -0.84 7.21 -26.89
N ALA A 418 -0.93 8.45 -26.39
CA ALA A 418 -0.54 8.81 -25.04
C ALA A 418 -1.58 9.72 -24.40
N ILE A 419 -1.81 9.54 -23.11
CA ILE A 419 -2.58 10.42 -22.23
C ILE A 419 -1.67 10.88 -21.09
N ASP A 420 -2.04 12.00 -20.45
CA ASP A 420 -1.36 12.41 -19.23
C ASP A 420 -1.91 11.64 -18.01
N ILE A 421 -1.05 11.22 -17.11
CA ILE A 421 -1.47 10.75 -15.78
C ILE A 421 -1.93 11.93 -14.91
N PRO A 422 -2.63 11.71 -13.78
CA PRO A 422 -3.10 12.79 -12.92
C PRO A 422 -2.02 13.83 -12.63
N LEU A 423 -2.41 15.11 -12.60
CA LEU A 423 -1.55 16.26 -12.29
C LEU A 423 -0.38 16.50 -13.27
N HIS A 424 -0.39 15.84 -14.43
CA HIS A 424 0.58 16.05 -15.50
C HIS A 424 -0.07 16.73 -16.70
N GLY A 425 0.72 17.26 -17.60
CA GLY A 425 0.28 17.88 -18.84
C GLY A 425 1.27 18.89 -19.41
N ILE A 426 0.93 19.44 -20.55
CA ILE A 426 1.73 20.52 -21.16
C ILE A 426 1.47 21.79 -20.34
N THR A 427 2.54 22.38 -19.80
CA THR A 427 2.46 23.56 -18.91
C THR A 427 2.84 24.87 -19.59
N ASN A 428 3.46 24.81 -20.77
CA ASN A 428 3.80 26.00 -21.55
C ASN A 428 2.62 26.43 -22.43
N PRO A 429 1.97 27.57 -22.14
CA PRO A 429 0.84 28.06 -22.94
C PRO A 429 1.20 28.44 -24.39
N ALA A 430 2.49 28.60 -24.72
CA ALA A 430 2.93 28.84 -26.11
C ALA A 430 3.07 27.54 -26.93
N ASN A 431 2.98 26.38 -26.33
CA ASN A 431 3.05 25.09 -27.04
C ASN A 431 1.79 24.91 -27.91
N PRO A 432 1.94 24.59 -29.23
CA PRO A 432 0.78 24.36 -30.11
C PRO A 432 -0.15 23.25 -29.65
N LEU A 433 0.35 22.27 -28.87
CA LEU A 433 -0.41 21.13 -28.35
C LEU A 433 -0.96 21.39 -26.94
N PHE A 434 -0.69 22.56 -26.34
CA PHE A 434 -1.36 22.97 -25.11
C PHE A 434 -2.87 23.04 -25.38
N VAL A 435 -3.69 22.40 -24.53
CA VAL A 435 -5.13 22.26 -24.76
C VAL A 435 -5.80 23.59 -25.07
N GLY A 436 -5.39 24.69 -24.38
CA GLY A 436 -5.93 26.02 -24.60
C GLY A 436 -5.74 26.56 -26.03
N ASN A 437 -4.76 26.07 -26.78
CA ASN A 437 -4.47 26.45 -28.17
C ASN A 437 -5.13 25.53 -29.19
N THR A 438 -5.91 24.55 -28.74
CA THR A 438 -6.51 23.53 -29.60
C THR A 438 -8.05 23.63 -29.59
N PRO A 439 -8.74 23.09 -30.61
CA PRO A 439 -10.21 23.00 -30.62
C PRO A 439 -10.79 22.23 -29.42
N LEU A 440 -9.99 21.39 -28.74
CA LEU A 440 -10.42 20.61 -27.60
C LEU A 440 -10.85 21.48 -26.42
N ALA A 441 -10.30 22.70 -26.27
CA ALA A 441 -10.67 23.64 -25.23
C ALA A 441 -12.18 23.98 -25.28
N GLY A 442 -12.72 24.16 -26.50
CA GLY A 442 -14.15 24.41 -26.72
C GLY A 442 -15.05 23.21 -26.35
N LEU A 443 -14.49 22.00 -26.27
CA LEU A 443 -15.20 20.80 -25.86
C LEU A 443 -15.11 20.53 -24.35
N GLY A 444 -14.55 21.48 -23.58
CA GLY A 444 -14.40 21.37 -22.13
C GLY A 444 -13.23 20.50 -21.69
N VAL A 445 -12.31 20.15 -22.60
CA VAL A 445 -11.05 19.47 -22.23
C VAL A 445 -10.14 20.47 -21.51
N ARG A 446 -9.38 20.00 -20.55
CA ARG A 446 -8.41 20.79 -19.79
C ARG A 446 -7.13 19.98 -19.61
N GLU A 447 -5.98 20.66 -19.42
CA GLU A 447 -4.77 20.00 -18.95
C GLU A 447 -5.01 19.36 -17.58
N ARG A 448 -4.42 18.20 -17.34
CA ARG A 448 -4.59 17.48 -16.06
C ARG A 448 -3.83 18.11 -14.89
N THR A 449 -2.95 19.05 -15.16
CA THR A 449 -2.33 19.93 -14.16
C THR A 449 -3.36 20.85 -13.49
N PHE A 450 -4.59 20.95 -14.05
CA PHE A 450 -5.59 21.97 -13.69
C PHE A 450 -5.05 23.39 -13.82
N ASN A 451 -3.92 23.60 -14.48
CA ASN A 451 -3.18 24.85 -14.57
C ASN A 451 -2.90 25.45 -13.17
N MET A 452 -2.57 24.59 -12.21
CA MET A 452 -2.22 25.02 -10.86
C MET A 452 -0.95 25.89 -10.89
N ASP A 453 -0.95 26.91 -10.01
CA ASP A 453 0.16 27.81 -9.74
C ASP A 453 0.24 27.95 -8.22
N LEU A 454 0.87 27.00 -7.57
CA LEU A 454 0.94 26.86 -6.11
C LEU A 454 2.37 27.00 -5.56
N VAL A 455 3.36 26.94 -6.44
CA VAL A 455 4.77 27.10 -6.09
C VAL A 455 5.45 28.07 -7.05
N ASN A 456 6.42 28.81 -6.54
CA ASN A 456 7.33 29.58 -7.39
C ASN A 456 8.26 28.65 -8.13
N ASN A 457 8.15 28.57 -9.46
CA ASN A 457 8.89 27.61 -10.29
C ASN A 457 10.43 27.84 -10.27
N SER A 458 10.88 29.06 -9.92
CA SER A 458 12.31 29.39 -9.87
C SER A 458 12.95 29.03 -8.53
N THR A 459 12.19 29.13 -7.43
CA THR A 459 12.72 28.97 -6.06
C THR A 459 12.23 27.70 -5.37
N GLY A 460 11.15 27.08 -5.85
CA GLY A 460 10.44 25.98 -5.17
C GLY A 460 9.67 26.40 -3.92
N ALA A 461 9.63 27.70 -3.60
CA ALA A 461 8.88 28.20 -2.45
C ALA A 461 7.36 28.11 -2.70
N ALA A 462 6.60 27.90 -1.64
CA ALA A 462 5.15 27.95 -1.71
C ALA A 462 4.64 29.35 -2.11
N GLY A 463 3.63 29.41 -2.97
CA GLY A 463 3.00 30.61 -3.46
C GLY A 463 3.11 30.79 -4.98
N PRO A 464 2.08 31.41 -5.60
CA PRO A 464 2.00 31.55 -7.05
C PRO A 464 3.06 32.52 -7.59
N ASP A 465 3.55 32.27 -8.82
CA ASP A 465 4.46 33.17 -9.56
C ASP A 465 3.90 33.62 -10.92
N GLY A 466 2.64 33.27 -11.21
CA GLY A 466 1.96 33.58 -12.47
C GLY A 466 2.30 32.60 -13.60
N ILE A 467 3.04 31.53 -13.30
CA ILE A 467 3.42 30.47 -14.25
C ILE A 467 2.83 29.17 -13.76
N ILE A 468 2.22 28.38 -14.66
CA ILE A 468 1.69 27.05 -14.32
C ILE A 468 2.83 26.21 -13.73
N ASP A 469 2.56 25.56 -12.61
CA ASP A 469 3.49 24.63 -11.96
C ASP A 469 3.97 23.56 -12.94
N THR A 470 5.21 23.11 -12.76
CA THR A 470 5.79 22.05 -13.62
C THR A 470 4.94 20.77 -13.59
N SER A 471 4.86 20.10 -14.74
CA SER A 471 4.12 18.85 -14.90
C SER A 471 4.47 17.86 -13.79
N GLY A 472 3.46 17.30 -13.12
CA GLY A 472 3.62 16.28 -12.09
C GLY A 472 4.20 16.77 -10.76
N ASN A 473 4.39 18.08 -10.57
CA ASN A 473 4.97 18.65 -9.33
C ASN A 473 4.24 18.17 -8.06
N ALA A 474 2.93 18.01 -8.11
CA ALA A 474 2.10 17.58 -6.98
C ALA A 474 1.73 16.08 -7.00
N PHE A 475 2.25 15.29 -7.96
CA PHE A 475 1.87 13.87 -8.14
C PHE A 475 2.32 13.00 -6.96
N ILE A 476 3.54 13.21 -6.48
CA ILE A 476 4.03 12.63 -5.22
C ILE A 476 3.97 13.71 -4.15
N ASN A 477 3.00 13.60 -3.28
CA ASN A 477 2.73 14.57 -2.22
C ASN A 477 2.93 13.93 -0.85
N LEU A 478 4.04 14.25 -0.19
CA LEU A 478 4.36 13.72 1.14
C LEU A 478 3.47 14.30 2.24
N SER A 479 2.77 15.41 1.98
CA SER A 479 1.77 15.97 2.90
C SER A 479 0.42 15.24 2.83
N SER A 480 0.23 14.34 1.85
CA SER A 480 -0.94 13.46 1.75
C SER A 480 -0.55 12.16 1.04
N LEU A 481 -0.10 11.18 1.82
CA LEU A 481 0.38 9.89 1.30
C LEU A 481 -0.72 9.11 0.59
N LEU A 482 -1.98 9.23 1.04
CA LEU A 482 -3.13 8.60 0.38
C LEU A 482 -3.40 9.21 -0.99
N THR A 483 -3.24 10.53 -1.16
CA THR A 483 -3.33 11.19 -2.47
C THR A 483 -2.26 10.67 -3.42
N SER A 484 -1.02 10.56 -2.95
CA SER A 484 0.09 9.99 -3.76
C SER A 484 -0.20 8.55 -4.20
N ARG A 485 -0.69 7.70 -3.30
CA ARG A 485 -1.12 6.33 -3.63
C ARG A 485 -2.21 6.33 -4.71
N ASP A 486 -3.21 7.18 -4.54
CA ASP A 486 -4.40 7.14 -5.38
C ASP A 486 -4.21 7.91 -6.70
N ASN A 487 -3.23 8.82 -6.80
CA ASN A 487 -2.75 9.34 -8.08
C ASN A 487 -2.24 8.20 -8.99
N ILE A 488 -1.48 7.26 -8.42
CA ILE A 488 -0.98 6.09 -9.15
C ILE A 488 -2.14 5.16 -9.54
N ARG A 489 -3.08 4.89 -8.61
CA ARG A 489 -4.26 4.07 -8.88
C ARG A 489 -5.17 4.68 -9.96
N GLN A 490 -5.31 6.02 -9.97
CA GLN A 490 -6.06 6.72 -11.00
C GLN A 490 -5.40 6.59 -12.36
N ALA A 491 -4.06 6.74 -12.43
CA ALA A 491 -3.31 6.54 -13.67
C ALA A 491 -3.54 5.13 -14.26
N GLU A 492 -3.46 4.10 -13.43
CA GLU A 492 -3.70 2.70 -13.84
C GLU A 492 -5.13 2.49 -14.34
N THR A 493 -6.12 3.08 -13.65
CA THR A 493 -7.53 3.00 -14.05
C THR A 493 -7.79 3.72 -15.36
N ASP A 494 -7.12 4.87 -15.60
CA ASP A 494 -7.25 5.64 -16.83
C ASP A 494 -6.66 4.88 -18.04
N LEU A 495 -5.53 4.20 -17.86
CA LEU A 495 -4.93 3.32 -18.89
C LEU A 495 -5.84 2.12 -19.21
N SER A 496 -6.47 1.53 -18.20
CA SER A 496 -7.49 0.49 -18.40
C SER A 496 -8.68 1.03 -19.20
N THR A 497 -9.10 2.27 -18.92
CA THR A 497 -10.17 2.95 -19.65
C THR A 497 -9.77 3.26 -21.10
N LEU A 498 -8.53 3.72 -21.33
CA LEU A 498 -7.98 3.95 -22.67
C LEU A 498 -7.94 2.64 -23.47
N THR A 499 -7.44 1.56 -22.87
CA THR A 499 -7.42 0.25 -23.52
C THR A 499 -8.81 -0.18 -23.99
N ARG A 500 -9.84 0.07 -23.17
CA ARG A 500 -11.25 -0.20 -23.50
C ARG A 500 -11.78 0.70 -24.60
N ALA A 501 -11.27 1.94 -24.73
CA ALA A 501 -11.70 2.89 -25.75
C ALA A 501 -11.15 2.58 -27.15
N ILE A 502 -9.91 2.08 -27.25
CA ILE A 502 -9.17 1.89 -28.51
C ILE A 502 -9.99 1.23 -29.62
N PRO A 503 -10.73 0.13 -29.41
CA PRO A 503 -11.51 -0.51 -30.46
C PRO A 503 -12.60 0.37 -31.07
N THR A 504 -13.02 1.40 -30.34
CA THR A 504 -14.08 2.34 -30.77
C THR A 504 -13.57 3.71 -31.17
N MET A 505 -12.27 4.01 -30.96
CA MET A 505 -11.65 5.25 -31.38
C MET A 505 -11.69 5.43 -32.90
N ARG A 506 -11.99 6.65 -33.38
CA ARG A 506 -12.14 6.95 -34.81
C ARG A 506 -11.47 8.28 -35.15
N TYR A 507 -10.69 8.27 -36.23
CA TYR A 507 -10.15 9.50 -36.81
C TYR A 507 -10.49 9.63 -38.32
N SER A 508 -10.78 8.54 -39.01
CA SER A 508 -11.08 8.55 -40.45
C SER A 508 -12.14 7.54 -40.90
N GLY A 509 -12.43 6.52 -40.10
CA GLY A 509 -13.36 5.46 -40.54
C GLY A 509 -13.67 4.42 -39.46
N PRO A 510 -14.44 3.40 -39.79
CA PRO A 510 -14.97 2.44 -38.82
C PRO A 510 -13.91 1.47 -38.24
N ALA A 511 -12.80 1.25 -38.91
CA ALA A 511 -11.72 0.36 -38.48
C ALA A 511 -10.40 1.12 -38.49
N ASP A 512 -10.25 2.10 -37.58
CA ASP A 512 -9.04 2.91 -37.54
C ASP A 512 -7.94 2.26 -36.69
N PHE A 513 -8.29 1.54 -35.62
CA PHE A 513 -7.33 0.85 -34.74
C PHE A 513 -7.75 -0.61 -34.51
N ASP A 514 -6.75 -1.50 -34.48
CA ASP A 514 -6.91 -2.92 -34.21
C ASP A 514 -6.91 -3.18 -32.69
N GLY A 515 -8.10 -3.33 -32.11
CA GLY A 515 -8.27 -3.61 -30.68
C GLY A 515 -7.72 -4.95 -30.20
N SER A 516 -7.31 -5.84 -31.11
CA SER A 516 -6.66 -7.12 -30.78
C SER A 516 -5.13 -7.02 -30.70
N ARG A 517 -4.55 -5.87 -31.13
CA ARG A 517 -3.11 -5.65 -31.23
C ARG A 517 -2.72 -4.34 -30.53
N ILE A 518 -2.88 -4.34 -29.23
CA ILE A 518 -2.52 -3.22 -28.36
C ILE A 518 -1.22 -3.56 -27.64
N GLY A 519 -0.19 -2.73 -27.82
CA GLY A 519 1.07 -2.78 -27.08
C GLY A 519 1.09 -1.71 -25.98
N PHE A 520 2.06 -1.82 -25.05
CA PHE A 520 2.28 -0.87 -23.97
C PHE A 520 3.79 -0.61 -23.78
N VAL A 521 4.17 0.68 -23.63
CA VAL A 521 5.54 1.13 -23.38
C VAL A 521 5.55 2.24 -22.35
#